data_856404cea311435934ae22b983db648c
#
_entry.id   856404cea311435934ae22b983db648c
#
_cell.length_a   1.000
_cell.length_b   1.000
_cell.length_c   1.000
_cell.angle_alpha   90.00
_cell.angle_beta   90.00
_cell.angle_gamma   90.00
#
_symmetry.space_group_name_H-M   'P 1'
#
loop_
_entity.id
_entity.type
_entity.pdbx_description
1 polymer ?
#
loop_
_entity_poly.entity_id
_entity_poly.type
_entity_poly.pdbx_seq_one_letter_code
_entity_poly.pdbx_strand_id
1 'polypeptide(L)'
;MNSNQPEAEATYWHPAFYADIQIELKDDADNLIFENEHHLGKKPMEIDVLIIKKNTDRPVKKNIGRIFRKHNIVEYKSPSDSLSIDDFYKVYGYACFYKADVPYVDSILATDLTITFVSERYPRELIRHLRTVKKYQVRVAEPGIYHVEGDIIPIQIIVTRQLSETENLWLRSLTNKLNRTENAKRLIEDYLGHTDNNLYRSVIDTIMRANQKTFEEVNGMGDIFMEIVQEKFDKKLKEETDKAVAKALEKAVDKAVKKAVDKALKEEKATRMTERISLIQKKYAKHKPLSVIADELETVPDELVHVYNAIS
;
A
#
# COMPACT_ATOMS: atom_id res chain seq x y z
N MET A 1 -15.69 38.44 4.77
CA MET A 1 -14.31 38.20 5.18
C MET A 1 -14.13 36.68 5.16
N ASN A 2 -13.65 36.15 4.04
CA ASN A 2 -13.35 34.74 3.89
C ASN A 2 -11.92 34.51 4.39
N SER A 3 -11.80 33.85 5.53
CA SER A 3 -10.51 33.35 6.02
C SER A 3 -10.23 32.02 5.31
N ASN A 4 -9.51 32.06 4.19
CA ASN A 4 -8.78 30.90 3.68
C ASN A 4 -7.65 30.58 4.67
N GLN A 5 -7.92 29.74 5.67
CA GLN A 5 -6.83 28.99 6.31
C GLN A 5 -6.41 27.89 5.34
N PRO A 6 -5.09 27.72 5.05
CA PRO A 6 -4.65 26.57 4.29
C PRO A 6 -5.07 25.30 5.05
N GLU A 7 -5.75 24.39 4.38
CA GLU A 7 -5.97 23.05 4.89
C GLU A 7 -4.61 22.47 5.30
N ALA A 8 -4.47 22.14 6.58
CA ALA A 8 -3.28 21.47 7.08
C ALA A 8 -3.15 20.16 6.29
N GLU A 9 -2.05 19.99 5.56
CA GLU A 9 -1.75 18.76 4.83
C GLU A 9 -2.00 17.56 5.75
N ALA A 10 -2.88 16.65 5.32
CA ALA A 10 -3.24 15.49 6.10
C ALA A 10 -1.98 14.63 6.37
N THR A 11 -1.64 14.46 7.62
CA THR A 11 -0.50 13.61 8.01
C THR A 11 -0.89 12.15 7.84
N TYR A 12 -0.19 11.44 6.97
CA TYR A 12 -0.48 10.04 6.61
C TYR A 12 0.08 9.07 7.65
N TRP A 13 -0.52 9.03 8.84
CA TRP A 13 -0.05 8.19 9.96
C TRP A 13 -0.14 6.69 9.69
N HIS A 14 -1.23 6.19 9.08
CA HIS A 14 -1.41 4.76 8.81
C HIS A 14 -0.41 4.21 7.79
N PRO A 15 -0.18 4.85 6.62
CA PRO A 15 0.89 4.45 5.71
C PRO A 15 2.28 4.50 6.34
N ALA A 16 2.55 5.50 7.19
CA ALA A 16 3.82 5.58 7.91
C ALA A 16 3.97 4.48 8.94
N PHE A 17 2.91 4.16 9.70
CA PHE A 17 2.91 3.02 10.61
C PHE A 17 3.13 1.70 9.87
N TYR A 18 2.47 1.49 8.72
CA TYR A 18 2.67 0.30 7.90
C TYR A 18 4.13 0.14 7.45
N ALA A 19 4.78 1.22 7.08
CA ALA A 19 6.22 1.22 6.76
C ALA A 19 7.08 0.99 8.00
N ASP A 20 6.75 1.64 9.12
CA ASP A 20 7.48 1.57 10.38
C ASP A 20 7.48 0.14 10.96
N ILE A 21 6.34 -0.53 10.99
CA ILE A 21 6.26 -1.90 11.51
C ILE A 21 7.12 -2.88 10.69
N GLN A 22 7.30 -2.64 9.37
CA GLN A 22 8.21 -3.42 8.54
C GLN A 22 9.67 -3.11 8.86
N ILE A 23 10.01 -1.86 9.19
CA ILE A 23 11.35 -1.48 9.66
C ILE A 23 11.67 -2.16 11.00
N GLU A 24 10.75 -2.09 11.93
CA GLU A 24 10.91 -2.67 13.27
C GLU A 24 11.05 -4.20 13.22
N LEU A 25 10.38 -4.88 12.29
CA LEU A 25 10.39 -6.33 12.14
C LEU A 25 11.34 -6.81 11.03
N LYS A 26 12.24 -5.98 10.52
CA LYS A 26 13.12 -6.26 9.38
C LYS A 26 13.97 -7.54 9.54
N ASP A 27 14.38 -7.86 10.76
CA ASP A 27 15.23 -9.04 11.04
C ASP A 27 14.48 -10.37 10.89
N ASP A 28 13.16 -10.32 10.75
CA ASP A 28 12.27 -11.45 10.54
C ASP A 28 11.48 -11.33 9.21
N ALA A 29 11.86 -10.40 8.33
CA ALA A 29 11.12 -10.09 7.10
C ALA A 29 10.94 -11.31 6.16
N ASP A 30 11.89 -12.24 6.15
CA ASP A 30 11.82 -13.51 5.40
C ASP A 30 10.72 -14.45 5.93
N ASN A 31 10.29 -14.26 7.18
CA ASN A 31 9.28 -15.07 7.86
C ASN A 31 7.90 -14.40 7.95
N LEU A 32 7.77 -13.14 7.52
CA LEU A 32 6.57 -12.36 7.70
C LEU A 32 5.99 -11.89 6.37
N ILE A 33 4.67 -11.93 6.25
CA ILE A 33 3.90 -11.36 5.14
C ILE A 33 2.99 -10.29 5.73
N PHE A 34 3.03 -9.08 5.18
CA PHE A 34 2.25 -7.94 5.61
C PHE A 34 1.10 -7.68 4.63
N GLU A 35 -0.14 -7.75 5.11
CA GLU A 35 -1.35 -7.44 4.33
C GLU A 35 -2.00 -6.19 4.91
N ASN A 36 -1.87 -5.07 4.21
CA ASN A 36 -2.53 -3.82 4.57
C ASN A 36 -3.97 -3.81 4.01
N GLU A 37 -4.92 -3.25 4.75
CA GLU A 37 -6.32 -3.10 4.33
C GLU A 37 -6.93 -4.45 3.88
N HIS A 38 -6.87 -5.45 4.75
CA HIS A 38 -7.41 -6.77 4.42
C HIS A 38 -8.93 -6.73 4.24
N HIS A 39 -9.41 -7.15 3.07
CA HIS A 39 -10.83 -7.20 2.77
C HIS A 39 -11.47 -8.47 3.32
N LEU A 40 -12.45 -8.34 4.23
CA LEU A 40 -13.28 -9.45 4.69
C LEU A 40 -14.52 -9.60 3.83
N GLY A 41 -14.57 -10.68 3.06
CA GLY A 41 -15.76 -11.12 2.32
C GLY A 41 -16.15 -10.30 1.08
N LYS A 42 -17.28 -10.66 0.47
CA LYS A 42 -17.85 -10.03 -0.74
C LYS A 42 -18.71 -8.79 -0.41
N LYS A 43 -18.11 -7.71 0.13
CA LYS A 43 -18.72 -6.38 0.43
C LYS A 43 -19.58 -6.26 1.72
N PRO A 44 -19.59 -5.10 2.42
CA PRO A 44 -18.66 -3.96 2.42
C PRO A 44 -17.97 -3.78 3.77
N MET A 45 -17.23 -4.76 4.26
CA MET A 45 -16.39 -4.58 5.44
C MET A 45 -14.92 -4.56 5.00
N GLU A 46 -14.48 -3.38 4.61
CA GLU A 46 -13.07 -3.05 4.60
C GLU A 46 -12.63 -2.95 6.05
N ILE A 47 -11.65 -3.75 6.41
CA ILE A 47 -11.06 -3.69 7.74
C ILE A 47 -9.76 -2.92 7.63
N ASP A 48 -9.75 -1.80 8.29
CA ASP A 48 -8.61 -0.88 8.37
C ASP A 48 -7.58 -1.40 9.39
N VAL A 49 -7.21 -2.67 9.26
CA VAL A 49 -6.21 -3.31 10.11
C VAL A 49 -5.11 -3.93 9.26
N LEU A 50 -3.90 -3.92 9.81
CA LEU A 50 -2.76 -4.64 9.26
C LEU A 50 -2.82 -6.11 9.69
N ILE A 51 -2.70 -7.05 8.75
CA ILE A 51 -2.52 -8.46 9.04
C ILE A 51 -1.09 -8.87 8.73
N ILE A 52 -0.40 -9.42 9.72
CA ILE A 52 0.94 -9.96 9.58
C ILE A 52 0.86 -11.48 9.68
N LYS A 53 1.18 -12.17 8.59
CA LYS A 53 1.21 -13.64 8.55
C LYS A 53 2.63 -14.14 8.77
N LYS A 54 2.77 -15.16 9.61
CA LYS A 54 4.05 -15.82 9.88
C LYS A 54 4.13 -17.10 9.05
N ASN A 55 5.15 -17.23 8.23
CA ASN A 55 5.35 -18.35 7.31
C ASN A 55 5.85 -19.63 7.99
N THR A 56 6.57 -19.50 9.09
CA THR A 56 7.14 -20.62 9.83
C THR A 56 6.87 -20.50 11.32
N ASP A 57 7.09 -21.54 12.09
CA ASP A 57 6.95 -21.52 13.55
C ASP A 57 8.11 -20.82 14.27
N ARG A 58 9.14 -20.33 13.53
CA ARG A 58 10.27 -19.60 14.11
C ARG A 58 9.79 -18.40 14.91
N PRO A 59 10.21 -18.24 16.18
CA PRO A 59 9.85 -17.06 16.98
C PRO A 59 10.35 -15.76 16.32
N VAL A 60 9.56 -14.70 16.40
CA VAL A 60 9.99 -13.36 16.00
C VAL A 60 10.96 -12.82 17.04
N LYS A 61 12.10 -12.31 16.61
CA LYS A 61 13.19 -11.84 17.49
C LYS A 61 12.82 -10.53 18.17
N LYS A 62 12.22 -9.63 17.41
CA LYS A 62 11.83 -8.29 17.90
C LYS A 62 10.80 -8.40 19.03
N ASN A 63 10.99 -7.62 20.08
CA ASN A 63 10.15 -7.63 21.27
C ASN A 63 8.65 -7.45 21.00
N ILE A 64 8.28 -6.52 20.12
CA ILE A 64 6.89 -6.25 19.73
C ILE A 64 6.24 -7.40 18.94
N GLY A 65 7.03 -8.30 18.35
CA GLY A 65 6.56 -9.45 17.58
C GLY A 65 6.66 -10.79 18.32
N ARG A 66 7.22 -10.85 19.54
CA ARG A 66 7.40 -12.12 20.26
C ARG A 66 6.10 -12.88 20.55
N ILE A 67 5.00 -12.18 20.68
CA ILE A 67 3.67 -12.78 20.87
C ILE A 67 3.11 -13.40 19.57
N PHE A 68 3.66 -13.05 18.41
CA PHE A 68 3.09 -13.38 17.11
C PHE A 68 2.95 -14.89 16.90
N ARG A 69 1.78 -15.26 16.36
CA ARG A 69 1.42 -16.59 15.88
C ARG A 69 1.28 -16.58 14.37
N LYS A 70 0.59 -17.54 13.79
CA LYS A 70 0.45 -17.64 12.32
C LYS A 70 -0.20 -16.41 11.69
N HIS A 71 -1.21 -15.82 12.36
CA HIS A 71 -1.95 -14.68 11.85
C HIS A 71 -2.06 -13.61 12.96
N ASN A 72 -1.56 -12.41 12.68
CA ASN A 72 -1.44 -11.36 13.67
C ASN A 72 -2.17 -10.11 13.19
N ILE A 73 -3.24 -9.76 13.87
CA ILE A 73 -4.10 -8.61 13.56
C ILE A 73 -3.60 -7.43 14.35
N VAL A 74 -3.23 -6.35 13.67
CA VAL A 74 -2.61 -5.17 14.28
C VAL A 74 -3.46 -3.95 13.99
N GLU A 75 -3.99 -3.33 15.03
CA GLU A 75 -4.70 -2.05 14.99
C GLU A 75 -3.79 -0.94 15.49
N TYR A 76 -3.62 0.11 14.70
CA TYR A 76 -2.87 1.30 15.06
C TYR A 76 -3.80 2.50 15.27
N LYS A 77 -3.56 3.23 16.34
CA LYS A 77 -4.17 4.54 16.61
C LYS A 77 -3.17 5.66 16.44
N SER A 78 -3.49 6.62 15.60
CA SER A 78 -2.66 7.79 15.37
C SER A 78 -2.36 8.56 16.66
N PRO A 79 -1.32 9.40 16.74
CA PRO A 79 -0.96 10.10 17.97
C PRO A 79 -2.06 11.03 18.52
N SER A 80 -2.97 11.50 17.66
CA SER A 80 -4.14 12.29 18.06
C SER A 80 -5.28 11.46 18.65
N ASP A 81 -5.33 10.17 18.30
CA ASP A 81 -6.42 9.28 18.68
C ASP A 81 -6.16 8.56 19.99
N SER A 82 -7.23 8.03 20.57
CA SER A 82 -7.17 7.22 21.77
C SER A 82 -7.75 5.83 21.52
N LEU A 83 -7.08 4.80 22.02
CA LEU A 83 -7.58 3.43 21.97
C LEU A 83 -8.73 3.27 22.99
N SER A 84 -9.94 3.03 22.50
CA SER A 84 -11.17 2.92 23.26
C SER A 84 -11.58 1.46 23.54
N ILE A 85 -12.61 1.30 24.38
CA ILE A 85 -13.26 0.00 24.62
C ILE A 85 -13.93 -0.51 23.34
N ASP A 86 -14.55 0.40 22.56
CA ASP A 86 -15.25 0.03 21.32
C ASP A 86 -14.27 -0.41 20.24
N ASP A 87 -13.09 0.20 20.17
CA ASP A 87 -12.00 -0.26 19.28
C ASP A 87 -11.59 -1.70 19.62
N PHE A 88 -11.50 -2.03 20.91
CA PHE A 88 -11.20 -3.40 21.32
C PHE A 88 -12.24 -4.38 20.76
N TYR A 89 -13.54 -4.10 20.95
CA TYR A 89 -14.59 -4.99 20.46
C TYR A 89 -14.66 -5.04 18.94
N LYS A 90 -14.43 -3.90 18.27
CA LYS A 90 -14.35 -3.83 16.80
C LYS A 90 -13.27 -4.77 16.27
N VAL A 91 -12.04 -4.64 16.78
CA VAL A 91 -10.90 -5.44 16.30
C VAL A 91 -11.02 -6.91 16.71
N TYR A 92 -11.56 -7.17 17.90
CA TYR A 92 -11.85 -8.54 18.33
C TYR A 92 -12.90 -9.20 17.41
N GLY A 93 -13.94 -8.45 17.03
CA GLY A 93 -14.90 -8.87 16.02
C GLY A 93 -14.24 -9.19 14.68
N TYR A 94 -13.31 -8.35 14.24
CA TYR A 94 -12.53 -8.59 13.01
C TYR A 94 -11.70 -9.88 13.09
N ALA A 95 -11.07 -10.16 14.22
CA ALA A 95 -10.35 -11.41 14.43
C ALA A 95 -11.28 -12.63 14.33
N CYS A 96 -12.50 -12.52 14.86
CA CYS A 96 -13.52 -13.56 14.73
C CYS A 96 -13.98 -13.74 13.29
N PHE A 97 -14.23 -12.66 12.55
CA PHE A 97 -14.57 -12.72 11.13
C PHE A 97 -13.44 -13.29 10.30
N TYR A 98 -12.21 -12.83 10.51
CA TYR A 98 -11.04 -13.35 9.80
C TYR A 98 -10.85 -14.85 10.01
N LYS A 99 -11.06 -15.36 11.25
CA LYS A 99 -11.05 -16.79 11.53
C LYS A 99 -12.15 -17.54 10.78
N ALA A 100 -13.31 -16.92 10.62
CA ALA A 100 -14.49 -17.56 10.02
C ALA A 100 -14.53 -17.48 8.48
N ASP A 101 -13.83 -16.49 7.89
CA ASP A 101 -13.78 -16.27 6.44
C ASP A 101 -12.73 -17.17 5.77
N VAL A 102 -12.97 -18.47 5.84
CA VAL A 102 -12.09 -19.52 5.34
C VAL A 102 -12.88 -20.56 4.55
N PRO A 103 -12.28 -21.19 3.52
CA PRO A 103 -12.99 -22.16 2.68
C PRO A 103 -13.37 -23.47 3.40
N TYR A 104 -12.64 -23.81 4.46
CA TYR A 104 -12.87 -25.03 5.24
C TYR A 104 -12.99 -24.72 6.72
N VAL A 105 -13.89 -25.40 7.41
CA VAL A 105 -14.12 -25.24 8.86
C VAL A 105 -12.82 -25.49 9.61
N ASP A 106 -12.50 -24.58 10.54
CA ASP A 106 -11.31 -24.61 11.40
C ASP A 106 -9.96 -24.67 10.68
N SER A 107 -9.86 -24.25 9.43
CA SER A 107 -8.57 -24.11 8.76
C SER A 107 -7.67 -23.00 9.37
N ILE A 108 -8.27 -22.05 10.09
CA ILE A 108 -7.57 -21.12 10.99
C ILE A 108 -8.11 -21.37 12.40
N LEU A 109 -7.22 -21.76 13.32
CA LEU A 109 -7.58 -21.95 14.71
C LEU A 109 -7.56 -20.62 15.47
N ALA A 110 -8.42 -20.43 16.48
CA ALA A 110 -8.33 -19.25 17.33
C ALA A 110 -6.97 -19.11 18.01
N THR A 111 -6.33 -20.24 18.31
CA THR A 111 -4.98 -20.31 18.86
C THR A 111 -3.89 -19.92 17.87
N ASP A 112 -4.16 -19.83 16.58
CA ASP A 112 -3.23 -19.37 15.56
C ASP A 112 -3.26 -17.83 15.39
N LEU A 113 -4.21 -17.16 16.04
CA LEU A 113 -4.39 -15.71 15.97
C LEU A 113 -3.68 -14.99 17.12
N THR A 114 -3.30 -13.75 16.88
CA THR A 114 -3.03 -12.74 17.93
C THR A 114 -3.66 -11.40 17.57
N ILE A 115 -3.93 -10.58 18.57
CA ILE A 115 -4.38 -9.20 18.39
C ILE A 115 -3.37 -8.27 19.04
N THR A 116 -2.91 -7.28 18.30
CA THR A 116 -2.01 -6.23 18.79
C THR A 116 -2.66 -4.87 18.62
N PHE A 117 -2.82 -4.14 19.69
CA PHE A 117 -3.23 -2.73 19.68
C PHE A 117 -2.01 -1.85 19.87
N VAL A 118 -1.82 -0.87 19.00
CA VAL A 118 -0.72 0.09 19.07
C VAL A 118 -1.30 1.49 19.26
N SER A 119 -0.89 2.17 20.31
CA SER A 119 -1.32 3.55 20.60
C SER A 119 -0.22 4.34 21.27
N GLU A 120 -0.21 5.67 21.11
CA GLU A 120 0.78 6.53 21.75
C GLU A 120 0.62 6.53 23.28
N ARG A 121 -0.63 6.54 23.75
CA ARG A 121 -0.95 6.72 25.17
C ARG A 121 -1.47 5.43 25.78
N TYR A 122 -1.17 5.26 27.09
CA TYR A 122 -1.72 4.16 27.86
C TYR A 122 -3.25 4.23 27.96
N PRO A 123 -3.99 3.23 27.46
CA PRO A 123 -5.45 3.26 27.35
C PRO A 123 -6.12 2.86 28.67
N ARG A 124 -6.15 3.76 29.64
CA ARG A 124 -6.58 3.50 31.02
C ARG A 124 -7.98 2.87 31.11
N GLU A 125 -8.93 3.40 30.35
CA GLU A 125 -10.32 2.94 30.37
C GLU A 125 -10.45 1.52 29.82
N LEU A 126 -9.76 1.23 28.68
CA LEU A 126 -9.73 -0.10 28.13
C LEU A 126 -9.07 -1.09 29.10
N ILE A 127 -7.91 -0.75 29.68
CA ILE A 127 -7.24 -1.62 30.66
C ILE A 127 -8.14 -1.90 31.87
N ARG A 128 -8.83 -0.89 32.38
CA ARG A 128 -9.81 -1.04 33.47
C ARG A 128 -10.92 -2.01 33.06
N HIS A 129 -11.51 -1.82 31.88
CA HIS A 129 -12.55 -2.68 31.32
C HIS A 129 -12.08 -4.14 31.19
N LEU A 130 -10.90 -4.37 30.61
CA LEU A 130 -10.34 -5.71 30.49
C LEU A 130 -10.18 -6.41 31.83
N ARG A 131 -9.71 -5.69 32.87
CA ARG A 131 -9.54 -6.24 34.22
C ARG A 131 -10.86 -6.44 34.97
N THR A 132 -11.80 -5.48 34.90
CA THR A 132 -12.99 -5.49 35.76
C THR A 132 -14.18 -6.20 35.09
N VAL A 133 -14.40 -6.04 33.81
CA VAL A 133 -15.52 -6.61 33.06
C VAL A 133 -15.14 -7.96 32.45
N LYS A 134 -14.05 -7.99 31.68
CA LYS A 134 -13.58 -9.22 31.03
C LYS A 134 -12.87 -10.18 31.99
N LYS A 135 -12.44 -9.71 33.16
CA LYS A 135 -11.67 -10.47 34.16
C LYS A 135 -10.32 -10.97 33.64
N TYR A 136 -9.77 -10.29 32.60
CA TYR A 136 -8.47 -10.60 32.08
C TYR A 136 -7.34 -10.06 32.97
N GLN A 137 -6.17 -10.72 32.92
CA GLN A 137 -4.98 -10.21 33.57
C GLN A 137 -4.18 -9.38 32.54
N VAL A 138 -3.77 -8.18 32.95
CA VAL A 138 -2.92 -7.32 32.11
C VAL A 138 -1.59 -7.15 32.79
N ARG A 139 -0.54 -7.73 32.19
CA ARG A 139 0.83 -7.73 32.71
C ARG A 139 1.76 -6.93 31.82
N VAL A 140 2.74 -6.27 32.41
CA VAL A 140 3.86 -5.65 31.68
C VAL A 140 4.81 -6.77 31.26
N ALA A 141 5.00 -6.95 29.98
CA ALA A 141 5.98 -7.88 29.43
C ALA A 141 7.34 -7.20 29.30
N GLU A 142 7.38 -6.00 28.73
CA GLU A 142 8.54 -5.13 28.61
C GLU A 142 8.07 -3.66 28.68
N PRO A 143 8.99 -2.68 28.78
CA PRO A 143 8.60 -1.28 28.75
C PRO A 143 7.73 -0.95 27.53
N GLY A 144 6.51 -0.48 27.78
CA GLY A 144 5.53 -0.15 26.72
C GLY A 144 4.81 -1.34 26.11
N ILE A 145 5.11 -2.58 26.48
CA ILE A 145 4.47 -3.79 25.95
C ILE A 145 3.68 -4.48 27.07
N TYR A 146 2.38 -4.61 26.89
CA TYR A 146 1.46 -5.21 27.84
C TYR A 146 0.80 -6.45 27.21
N HIS A 147 0.90 -7.59 27.87
CA HIS A 147 0.17 -8.80 27.51
C HIS A 147 -1.14 -8.89 28.27
N VAL A 148 -2.20 -9.25 27.57
CA VAL A 148 -3.53 -9.48 28.12
C VAL A 148 -3.79 -10.97 28.08
N GLU A 149 -3.97 -11.57 29.25
CA GLU A 149 -4.18 -13.00 29.45
C GLU A 149 -5.59 -13.28 29.92
N GLY A 150 -6.14 -14.42 29.57
CA GLY A 150 -7.49 -14.85 29.93
C GLY A 150 -8.40 -15.06 28.72
N ASP A 151 -7.92 -14.75 27.51
CA ASP A 151 -8.59 -15.05 26.25
C ASP A 151 -7.89 -16.21 25.52
N ILE A 152 -8.63 -16.89 24.62
CA ILE A 152 -8.07 -17.92 23.73
C ILE A 152 -7.16 -17.29 22.66
N ILE A 153 -7.46 -16.07 22.23
CA ILE A 153 -6.63 -15.28 21.32
C ILE A 153 -5.68 -14.42 22.16
N PRO A 154 -4.37 -14.64 22.12
CA PRO A 154 -3.41 -13.77 22.81
C PRO A 154 -3.49 -12.33 22.32
N ILE A 155 -3.52 -11.41 23.27
CA ILE A 155 -3.67 -9.98 23.02
C ILE A 155 -2.50 -9.23 23.62
N GLN A 156 -1.93 -8.27 22.87
CA GLN A 156 -0.99 -7.31 23.42
C GLN A 156 -1.42 -5.87 23.14
N ILE A 157 -1.01 -4.98 24.01
CA ILE A 157 -1.17 -3.54 23.88
C ILE A 157 0.21 -2.92 23.91
N ILE A 158 0.57 -2.20 22.85
CA ILE A 158 1.83 -1.47 22.73
C ILE A 158 1.55 0.01 22.96
N VAL A 159 2.23 0.59 23.94
CA VAL A 159 2.18 2.03 24.26
C VAL A 159 3.49 2.65 23.76
N THR A 160 3.47 3.27 22.57
CA THR A 160 4.68 3.67 21.87
C THR A 160 5.55 4.65 22.68
N ARG A 161 4.95 5.57 23.45
CA ARG A 161 5.69 6.49 24.33
C ARG A 161 6.49 5.82 25.44
N GLN A 162 6.17 4.58 25.77
CA GLN A 162 6.82 3.82 26.84
C GLN A 162 7.82 2.78 26.31
N LEU A 163 7.90 2.61 25.00
CA LEU A 163 8.85 1.69 24.37
C LEU A 163 10.30 2.13 24.65
N SER A 164 11.22 1.18 24.56
CA SER A 164 12.65 1.43 24.61
C SER A 164 13.11 2.32 23.47
N GLU A 165 13.87 3.37 23.81
CA GLU A 165 14.45 4.30 22.81
C GLU A 165 15.54 3.63 21.96
N THR A 166 16.16 2.56 22.48
CA THR A 166 17.21 1.83 21.76
C THR A 166 16.67 0.70 20.92
N GLU A 167 15.64 0.00 21.39
CA GLU A 167 15.10 -1.16 20.68
C GLU A 167 14.01 -0.81 19.69
N ASN A 168 13.21 0.26 19.96
CA ASN A 168 12.06 0.62 19.13
C ASN A 168 12.13 2.10 18.73
N LEU A 169 13.25 2.53 18.20
CA LEU A 169 13.52 3.93 17.86
C LEU A 169 12.45 4.50 16.91
N TRP A 170 12.13 3.78 15.85
CA TRP A 170 11.22 4.22 14.80
C TRP A 170 9.78 4.28 15.31
N LEU A 171 9.26 3.17 15.84
CA LEU A 171 7.90 3.10 16.35
C LEU A 171 7.64 4.05 17.53
N ARG A 172 8.64 4.24 18.40
CA ARG A 172 8.56 5.23 19.48
C ARG A 172 8.55 6.67 18.95
N SER A 173 9.24 6.92 17.85
CA SER A 173 9.36 8.25 17.23
C SER A 173 8.18 8.60 16.31
N LEU A 174 7.31 7.64 15.99
CA LEU A 174 6.10 7.87 15.18
C LEU A 174 5.04 8.63 16.00
N THR A 175 5.31 9.90 16.28
CA THR A 175 4.54 10.79 17.15
C THR A 175 4.55 12.22 16.63
N ASN A 176 3.57 13.03 17.01
CA ASN A 176 3.55 14.48 16.81
C ASN A 176 4.11 15.28 18.01
N LYS A 177 4.79 14.59 18.94
CA LYS A 177 5.33 15.16 20.19
C LYS A 177 6.77 14.69 20.45
N LEU A 178 7.60 14.76 19.43
CA LEU A 178 9.02 14.44 19.57
C LEU A 178 9.72 15.56 20.33
N ASN A 179 9.81 15.43 21.66
CA ASN A 179 10.20 16.53 22.56
C ASN A 179 11.70 16.65 22.79
N ARG A 180 12.52 15.76 22.20
CA ARG A 180 13.97 15.76 22.44
C ARG A 180 14.72 15.86 21.12
N THR A 181 15.49 16.92 20.96
CA THR A 181 16.43 17.09 19.83
C THR A 181 17.38 15.92 19.70
N GLU A 182 17.76 15.28 20.81
CA GLU A 182 18.60 14.08 20.81
C GLU A 182 17.96 12.89 20.10
N ASN A 183 16.65 12.65 20.31
CA ASN A 183 15.92 11.59 19.62
C ASN A 183 15.78 11.90 18.13
N ALA A 184 15.57 13.16 17.75
CA ALA A 184 15.56 13.57 16.36
C ALA A 184 16.92 13.35 15.69
N LYS A 185 18.03 13.69 16.37
CA LYS A 185 19.39 13.41 15.87
C LYS A 185 19.62 11.92 15.62
N ARG A 186 19.34 11.08 16.60
CA ARG A 186 19.49 9.62 16.48
C ARG A 186 18.67 9.04 15.34
N LEU A 187 17.45 9.54 15.16
CA LEU A 187 16.56 9.10 14.07
C LEU A 187 17.14 9.49 12.71
N ILE A 188 17.69 10.70 12.58
CA ILE A 188 18.36 11.16 11.36
C ILE A 188 19.63 10.35 11.11
N GLU A 189 20.46 10.09 12.14
CA GLU A 189 21.67 9.28 12.02
C GLU A 189 21.35 7.86 11.52
N ASP A 190 20.32 7.22 12.07
CA ASP A 190 19.88 5.90 11.61
C ASP A 190 19.34 5.95 10.18
N TYR A 191 18.55 7.00 9.85
CA TYR A 191 18.03 7.20 8.49
C TYR A 191 19.14 7.37 7.45
N LEU A 192 20.23 8.05 7.76
CA LEU A 192 21.37 8.22 6.84
C LEU A 192 21.99 6.90 6.40
N GLY A 193 21.93 5.86 7.23
CA GLY A 193 22.31 4.50 6.88
C GLY A 193 21.31 3.79 5.95
N HIS A 194 20.10 4.34 5.76
CA HIS A 194 18.98 3.70 5.07
C HIS A 194 18.31 4.58 4.00
N THR A 195 19.00 5.60 3.48
CA THR A 195 18.44 6.59 2.52
C THR A 195 17.89 5.96 1.24
N ASP A 196 18.34 4.76 0.89
CA ASP A 196 17.90 4.02 -0.28
C ASP A 196 16.64 3.18 -0.06
N ASN A 197 16.16 3.13 1.17
CA ASN A 197 14.98 2.36 1.53
C ASN A 197 13.74 3.27 1.62
N ASN A 198 12.73 2.99 0.79
CA ASN A 198 11.51 3.78 0.72
C ASN A 198 10.65 3.71 1.99
N LEU A 199 10.74 2.61 2.77
CA LEU A 199 10.04 2.49 4.05
C LEU A 199 10.56 3.56 5.03
N TYR A 200 11.89 3.60 5.22
CA TYR A 200 12.54 4.58 6.09
C TYR A 200 12.22 6.03 5.68
N ARG A 201 12.21 6.29 4.36
CA ARG A 201 11.86 7.61 3.82
C ARG A 201 10.42 8.00 4.16
N SER A 202 9.45 7.10 3.96
CA SER A 202 8.04 7.35 4.25
C SER A 202 7.81 7.68 5.72
N VAL A 203 8.48 6.95 6.61
CA VAL A 203 8.35 7.15 8.05
C VAL A 203 9.01 8.45 8.49
N ILE A 204 10.27 8.71 8.07
CA ILE A 204 10.98 9.94 8.48
C ILE A 204 10.27 11.20 7.97
N ASP A 205 9.76 11.20 6.74
CA ASP A 205 8.99 12.32 6.17
C ASP A 205 7.77 12.64 7.03
N THR A 206 7.01 11.62 7.43
CA THR A 206 5.83 11.78 8.30
C THR A 206 6.22 12.33 9.67
N ILE A 207 7.28 11.79 10.29
CA ILE A 207 7.75 12.25 11.61
C ILE A 207 8.25 13.71 11.52
N MET A 208 9.03 14.05 10.50
CA MET A 208 9.57 15.41 10.30
C MET A 208 8.45 16.43 10.10
N ARG A 209 7.48 16.15 9.25
CA ARG A 209 6.30 17.03 9.03
C ARG A 209 5.50 17.24 10.32
N ALA A 210 5.31 16.18 11.11
CA ALA A 210 4.57 16.28 12.35
C ALA A 210 5.34 17.00 13.47
N ASN A 211 6.67 17.14 13.36
CA ASN A 211 7.55 17.68 14.41
C ASN A 211 8.52 18.76 13.88
N GLN A 212 8.09 19.59 12.92
CA GLN A 212 8.93 20.57 12.23
C GLN A 212 9.80 21.38 13.18
N LYS A 213 9.23 21.95 14.24
CA LYS A 213 9.96 22.76 15.22
C LYS A 213 11.14 22.04 15.86
N THR A 214 10.95 20.76 16.22
CA THR A 214 12.00 19.96 16.85
C THR A 214 13.14 19.71 15.85
N PHE A 215 12.83 19.50 14.58
CA PHE A 215 13.85 19.31 13.54
C PHE A 215 14.53 20.63 13.14
N GLU A 216 13.81 21.75 13.14
CA GLU A 216 14.39 23.09 12.95
C GLU A 216 15.41 23.45 14.06
N GLU A 217 15.12 23.06 15.32
CA GLU A 217 16.06 23.23 16.43
C GLU A 217 17.33 22.38 16.24
N VAL A 218 17.21 21.18 15.69
CA VAL A 218 18.37 20.35 15.32
C VAL A 218 19.16 20.97 14.18
N ASN A 219 18.48 21.59 13.20
CA ASN A 219 19.10 22.29 12.08
C ASN A 219 19.93 23.50 12.52
N GLY A 220 19.43 24.28 13.49
CA GLY A 220 20.17 25.42 14.07
C GLY A 220 21.49 25.01 14.75
N MET A 221 21.72 23.72 15.00
CA MET A 221 22.97 23.16 15.53
C MET A 221 23.92 22.57 14.46
N GLY A 222 23.49 22.48 13.20
CA GLY A 222 24.31 21.87 12.15
C GLY A 222 23.80 22.10 10.73
N ASP A 223 23.97 23.32 10.20
CA ASP A 223 23.58 23.71 8.83
C ASP A 223 24.12 22.74 7.76
N ILE A 224 25.34 22.24 7.92
CA ILE A 224 25.99 21.30 6.98
C ILE A 224 25.31 19.93 6.92
N PHE A 225 24.79 19.46 8.04
CA PHE A 225 24.18 18.12 8.12
C PHE A 225 22.84 18.06 7.40
N MET A 226 22.02 19.11 7.54
CA MET A 226 20.73 19.20 6.87
C MET A 226 20.85 19.52 5.38
N GLU A 227 21.84 20.27 4.97
CA GLU A 227 22.15 20.50 3.57
C GLU A 227 22.44 19.18 2.85
N ILE A 228 23.22 18.28 3.46
CA ILE A 228 23.51 16.94 2.93
C ILE A 228 22.25 16.05 2.88
N VAL A 229 21.40 16.10 3.91
CA VAL A 229 20.14 15.34 3.94
C VAL A 229 19.18 15.86 2.90
N GLN A 230 19.02 17.19 2.80
CA GLN A 230 18.15 17.85 1.83
C GLN A 230 18.64 17.59 0.40
N GLU A 231 19.93 17.75 0.13
CA GLU A 231 20.51 17.50 -1.20
C GLU A 231 20.29 16.04 -1.66
N LYS A 232 20.54 15.06 -0.77
CA LYS A 232 20.28 13.65 -1.06
C LYS A 232 18.79 13.36 -1.26
N PHE A 233 17.94 13.99 -0.47
CA PHE A 233 16.49 13.86 -0.56
C PHE A 233 15.96 14.40 -1.88
N ASP A 234 16.35 15.63 -2.25
CA ASP A 234 15.96 16.30 -3.48
C ASP A 234 16.45 15.56 -4.72
N LYS A 235 17.70 15.09 -4.69
CA LYS A 235 18.28 14.30 -5.80
C LYS A 235 17.48 13.03 -6.05
N LYS A 236 17.11 12.30 -5.01
CA LYS A 236 16.39 11.04 -5.15
C LYS A 236 14.92 11.24 -5.51
N LEU A 237 14.28 12.29 -4.98
CA LEU A 237 12.93 12.68 -5.37
C LEU A 237 12.89 13.00 -6.88
N LYS A 238 13.91 13.71 -7.38
CA LYS A 238 14.06 14.01 -8.80
C LYS A 238 14.24 12.73 -9.64
N GLU A 239 15.12 11.81 -9.22
CA GLU A 239 15.34 10.54 -9.91
C GLU A 239 14.07 9.67 -9.97
N GLU A 240 13.26 9.62 -8.91
CA GLU A 240 11.99 8.87 -8.90
C GLU A 240 10.92 9.54 -9.77
N THR A 241 10.86 10.87 -9.74
CA THR A 241 9.97 11.63 -10.61
C THR A 241 10.34 11.42 -12.07
N ASP A 242 11.61 11.50 -12.42
CA ASP A 242 12.11 11.27 -13.78
C ASP A 242 11.81 9.84 -14.27
N LYS A 243 11.98 8.82 -13.40
CA LYS A 243 11.60 7.42 -13.72
C LYS A 243 10.09 7.25 -13.92
N ALA A 244 9.27 7.89 -13.09
CA ALA A 244 7.82 7.85 -13.23
C ALA A 244 7.35 8.53 -14.53
N VAL A 245 7.93 9.68 -14.85
CA VAL A 245 7.67 10.42 -16.10
C VAL A 245 8.11 9.59 -17.31
N ALA A 246 9.32 9.01 -17.29
CA ALA A 246 9.81 8.15 -18.38
C ALA A 246 8.88 6.96 -18.64
N LYS A 247 8.43 6.27 -17.58
CA LYS A 247 7.48 5.14 -17.68
C LYS A 247 6.10 5.56 -18.18
N ALA A 248 5.63 6.74 -17.80
CA ALA A 248 4.37 7.29 -18.30
C ALA A 248 4.48 7.68 -19.78
N LEU A 249 5.61 8.27 -20.18
CA LEU A 249 5.89 8.63 -21.57
C LEU A 249 5.98 7.40 -22.47
N GLU A 250 6.70 6.36 -22.05
CA GLU A 250 6.80 5.08 -22.77
C GLU A 250 5.41 4.49 -23.05
N LYS A 251 4.56 4.39 -22.01
CA LYS A 251 3.18 3.90 -22.18
C LYS A 251 2.32 4.78 -23.10
N ALA A 252 2.52 6.10 -23.06
CA ALA A 252 1.82 7.02 -23.94
C ALA A 252 2.25 6.89 -25.39
N VAL A 253 3.56 6.73 -25.64
CA VAL A 253 4.16 6.48 -26.97
C VAL A 253 3.65 5.17 -27.54
N ASP A 254 3.71 4.06 -26.79
CA ASP A 254 3.21 2.75 -27.24
C ASP A 254 1.72 2.81 -27.63
N LYS A 255 0.90 3.49 -26.82
CA LYS A 255 -0.52 3.68 -27.12
C LYS A 255 -0.75 4.51 -28.39
N ALA A 256 0.05 5.55 -28.59
CA ALA A 256 -0.02 6.41 -29.78
C ALA A 256 0.42 5.67 -31.03
N VAL A 257 1.53 4.92 -30.97
CA VAL A 257 2.05 4.09 -32.05
C VAL A 257 1.02 3.03 -32.46
N LYS A 258 0.47 2.29 -31.49
CA LYS A 258 -0.58 1.29 -31.76
C LYS A 258 -1.79 1.90 -32.46
N LYS A 259 -2.25 3.07 -32.01
CA LYS A 259 -3.38 3.78 -32.62
C LYS A 259 -3.06 4.24 -34.04
N ALA A 260 -1.84 4.72 -34.31
CA ALA A 260 -1.41 5.14 -35.62
C ALA A 260 -1.29 3.95 -36.60
N VAL A 261 -0.73 2.82 -36.13
CA VAL A 261 -0.65 1.58 -36.95
C VAL A 261 -2.03 1.05 -37.30
N ASP A 262 -2.96 0.99 -36.33
CA ASP A 262 -4.33 0.53 -36.57
C ASP A 262 -5.08 1.44 -37.54
N LYS A 263 -4.81 2.76 -37.50
CA LYS A 263 -5.39 3.72 -38.48
C LYS A 263 -4.82 3.51 -39.86
N ALA A 264 -3.50 3.42 -40.01
CA ALA A 264 -2.84 3.19 -41.28
C ALA A 264 -3.30 1.89 -41.94
N LEU A 265 -3.42 0.81 -41.16
CA LEU A 265 -3.92 -0.49 -41.64
C LEU A 265 -5.37 -0.43 -42.15
N LYS A 266 -6.24 0.35 -41.47
CA LYS A 266 -7.61 0.58 -41.96
C LYS A 266 -7.66 1.37 -43.24
N GLU A 267 -6.83 2.41 -43.39
CA GLU A 267 -6.73 3.24 -44.57
C GLU A 267 -6.21 2.42 -45.76
N GLU A 268 -5.18 1.59 -45.56
CA GLU A 268 -4.65 0.68 -46.59
C GLU A 268 -5.70 -0.32 -47.08
N LYS A 269 -6.43 -0.96 -46.12
CA LYS A 269 -7.54 -1.88 -46.48
C LYS A 269 -8.64 -1.19 -47.28
N ALA A 270 -9.02 0.04 -46.90
CA ALA A 270 -10.01 0.81 -47.62
C ALA A 270 -9.55 1.15 -49.03
N THR A 271 -8.28 1.55 -49.20
CA THR A 271 -7.69 1.85 -50.54
C THR A 271 -7.69 0.61 -51.41
N ARG A 272 -7.20 -0.53 -50.91
CA ARG A 272 -7.22 -1.80 -51.67
C ARG A 272 -8.63 -2.24 -52.07
N MET A 273 -9.63 -2.03 -51.18
CA MET A 273 -11.02 -2.33 -51.47
C MET A 273 -11.57 -1.42 -52.60
N THR A 274 -11.25 -0.12 -52.56
CA THR A 274 -11.65 0.84 -53.59
C THR A 274 -11.05 0.50 -54.95
N GLU A 275 -9.75 0.15 -55.00
CA GLU A 275 -9.07 -0.30 -56.22
C GLU A 275 -9.71 -1.57 -56.76
N ARG A 276 -10.02 -2.54 -55.93
CA ARG A 276 -10.69 -3.79 -56.31
C ARG A 276 -12.07 -3.54 -56.90
N ILE A 277 -12.88 -2.66 -56.27
CA ILE A 277 -14.19 -2.25 -56.81
C ILE A 277 -14.04 -1.58 -58.17
N SER A 278 -13.08 -0.66 -58.36
CA SER A 278 -12.82 0.00 -59.64
C SER A 278 -12.45 -0.98 -60.76
N LEU A 279 -11.66 -2.03 -60.44
CA LEU A 279 -11.29 -3.08 -61.38
C LEU A 279 -12.53 -3.91 -61.79
N ILE A 280 -13.41 -4.26 -60.85
CA ILE A 280 -14.66 -4.98 -61.10
C ILE A 280 -15.56 -4.13 -62.03
N GLN A 281 -15.75 -2.84 -61.73
CA GLN A 281 -16.53 -1.91 -62.52
C GLN A 281 -16.05 -1.81 -63.98
N LYS A 282 -14.71 -1.70 -64.18
CA LYS A 282 -14.10 -1.64 -65.52
C LYS A 282 -14.30 -2.93 -66.32
N LYS A 283 -14.33 -4.08 -65.65
CA LYS A 283 -14.53 -5.40 -66.29
C LYS A 283 -16.02 -5.64 -66.58
N TYR A 284 -16.91 -5.21 -65.66
CA TYR A 284 -18.36 -5.22 -65.86
C TYR A 284 -18.78 -4.36 -67.07
N ALA A 285 -18.25 -3.15 -67.21
CA ALA A 285 -18.50 -2.28 -68.34
C ALA A 285 -18.10 -2.87 -69.70
N LYS A 286 -17.26 -3.92 -69.71
CA LYS A 286 -16.90 -4.70 -70.91
C LYS A 286 -17.81 -5.92 -71.12
N HIS A 287 -18.95 -5.99 -70.44
CA HIS A 287 -19.94 -7.05 -70.50
C HIS A 287 -19.39 -8.44 -70.13
N LYS A 288 -18.35 -8.51 -69.27
CA LYS A 288 -17.81 -9.78 -68.79
C LYS A 288 -18.71 -10.40 -67.70
N PRO A 289 -19.02 -11.70 -67.80
CA PRO A 289 -19.81 -12.38 -66.73
C PRO A 289 -19.02 -12.50 -65.45
N LEU A 290 -19.73 -12.59 -64.29
CA LEU A 290 -19.16 -12.63 -62.96
C LEU A 290 -18.09 -13.72 -62.79
N SER A 291 -18.28 -14.90 -63.35
CA SER A 291 -17.32 -16.01 -63.29
C SER A 291 -15.95 -15.67 -63.93
N VAL A 292 -16.00 -14.96 -65.08
CA VAL A 292 -14.76 -14.55 -65.79
C VAL A 292 -14.07 -13.41 -65.02
N ILE A 293 -14.83 -12.52 -64.38
CA ILE A 293 -14.25 -11.45 -63.54
C ILE A 293 -13.60 -12.03 -62.29
N ALA A 294 -14.23 -13.03 -61.69
CA ALA A 294 -13.69 -13.72 -60.50
C ALA A 294 -12.39 -14.47 -60.84
N ASP A 295 -12.34 -15.19 -61.94
CA ASP A 295 -11.14 -15.91 -62.42
C ASP A 295 -9.98 -14.94 -62.68
N GLU A 296 -10.22 -13.84 -63.42
CA GLU A 296 -9.21 -12.81 -63.67
C GLU A 296 -8.74 -12.01 -62.46
N LEU A 297 -9.47 -12.06 -61.33
CA LEU A 297 -9.11 -11.45 -60.06
C LEU A 297 -8.63 -12.47 -59.02
N GLU A 298 -8.40 -13.71 -59.48
CA GLU A 298 -7.93 -14.84 -58.65
C GLU A 298 -8.78 -15.02 -57.37
N THR A 299 -10.12 -14.96 -57.49
CA THR A 299 -11.05 -15.07 -56.38
C THR A 299 -12.27 -15.90 -56.74
N VAL A 300 -13.10 -16.24 -55.78
CA VAL A 300 -14.35 -17.00 -56.06
C VAL A 300 -15.50 -16.06 -56.40
N PRO A 301 -16.43 -16.44 -57.28
CA PRO A 301 -17.57 -15.58 -57.66
C PRO A 301 -18.39 -15.08 -56.46
N ASP A 302 -18.59 -15.92 -55.46
CA ASP A 302 -19.38 -15.56 -54.25
C ASP A 302 -18.84 -14.38 -53.51
N GLU A 303 -17.52 -14.15 -53.51
CA GLU A 303 -16.90 -12.98 -52.87
C GLU A 303 -17.17 -11.67 -53.63
N LEU A 304 -17.51 -11.75 -54.91
CA LEU A 304 -17.76 -10.59 -55.76
C LEU A 304 -19.26 -10.28 -55.96
N VAL A 305 -20.17 -11.21 -55.62
CA VAL A 305 -21.61 -11.11 -55.85
C VAL A 305 -22.19 -9.80 -55.35
N HIS A 306 -21.87 -9.41 -54.12
CA HIS A 306 -22.41 -8.17 -53.56
C HIS A 306 -21.95 -6.92 -54.28
N VAL A 307 -20.70 -6.86 -54.75
CA VAL A 307 -20.16 -5.71 -55.49
C VAL A 307 -20.70 -5.73 -56.91
N TYR A 308 -20.77 -6.90 -57.55
CA TYR A 308 -21.29 -7.05 -58.91
C TYR A 308 -22.77 -6.66 -59.01
N ASN A 309 -23.61 -7.12 -58.09
CA ASN A 309 -25.04 -6.78 -58.02
C ASN A 309 -25.29 -5.33 -57.67
N ALA A 310 -24.36 -4.65 -57.01
CA ALA A 310 -24.49 -3.20 -56.69
C ALA A 310 -24.13 -2.32 -57.88
N ILE A 311 -23.51 -2.88 -58.95
CA ILE A 311 -23.07 -2.17 -60.15
C ILE A 311 -24.02 -2.48 -61.35
N SER A 312 -24.68 -3.64 -61.30
CA SER A 312 -25.71 -4.03 -62.28
C SER A 312 -27.03 -3.29 -62.09
#